data_2298088bb7cbd51b50c9fdd419a91735
#
_entry.id   2298088bb7cbd51b50c9fdd419a91735
#
_cell.length_a   1.000
_cell.length_b   1.000
_cell.length_c   1.000
_cell.angle_alpha   90.00
_cell.angle_beta   90.00
_cell.angle_gamma   90.00
#
_symmetry.space_group_name_H-M   'P 1'
#
loop_
_entity.id
_entity.type
_entity.pdbx_description
1 polymer ?
#
loop_
_entity_poly.entity_id
_entity_poly.type
_entity_poly.pdbx_seq_one_letter_code
_entity_poly.pdbx_strand_id
1 'polypeptide(L)'
;LTEDVIARIDKILPPFWSRRNPIDLVAPGKISMITDSIEALMKHGNMDAILLLGLGYMTARARRWLDSPILPREVMEQPAQRMIDGEMELLDLVVKQIRHFRKPIIPVIDLVAFDEPAAGNIVRHLDSEGIMAFSSPEQAIGAIARAQDYFTKRRARAGR
;
A
#
# COMPACT_ATOMS: atom_id res chain seq x y z
N LEU A 1 -12.97 9.70 8.66
CA LEU A 1 -13.32 10.06 7.29
C LEU A 1 -14.37 11.16 7.30
N THR A 2 -14.23 12.15 6.40
CA THR A 2 -15.27 13.17 6.18
C THR A 2 -16.37 12.62 5.27
N GLU A 3 -17.57 13.21 5.33
CA GLU A 3 -18.70 12.80 4.48
C GLU A 3 -18.36 12.92 2.99
N ASP A 4 -17.63 13.96 2.59
CA ASP A 4 -17.19 14.15 1.20
C ASP A 4 -16.27 13.01 0.73
N VAL A 5 -15.34 12.56 1.58
CA VAL A 5 -14.47 11.41 1.27
C VAL A 5 -15.28 10.12 1.17
N ILE A 6 -16.21 9.89 2.09
CA ILE A 6 -17.09 8.71 2.06
C ILE A 6 -17.92 8.70 0.76
N ALA A 7 -18.53 9.83 0.39
CA ALA A 7 -19.31 9.93 -0.84
C ALA A 7 -18.50 9.71 -2.13
N ARG A 8 -17.20 10.00 -2.10
CA ARG A 8 -16.31 9.70 -3.23
C ARG A 8 -15.94 8.23 -3.28
N ILE A 9 -15.58 7.65 -2.13
CA ILE A 9 -15.21 6.23 -2.04
C ILE A 9 -16.43 5.33 -2.33
N ASP A 10 -17.64 5.74 -1.98
CA ASP A 10 -18.89 5.05 -2.34
C ASP A 10 -19.09 4.88 -3.87
N LYS A 11 -18.45 5.72 -4.69
CA LYS A 11 -18.46 5.59 -6.15
C LYS A 11 -17.38 4.68 -6.71
N ILE A 12 -16.38 4.35 -5.89
CA ILE A 12 -15.20 3.56 -6.26
C ILE A 12 -15.36 2.12 -5.78
N LEU A 13 -15.77 1.96 -4.52
CA LEU A 13 -15.86 0.67 -3.85
C LEU A 13 -17.27 0.07 -3.89
N PRO A 14 -17.39 -1.25 -3.73
CA PRO A 14 -18.70 -1.91 -3.60
C PRO A 14 -19.52 -1.35 -2.44
N PRO A 15 -20.87 -1.36 -2.50
CA PRO A 15 -21.73 -0.69 -1.53
C PRO A 15 -21.65 -1.25 -0.09
N PHE A 16 -21.01 -2.40 0.09
CA PHE A 16 -20.83 -3.08 1.38
C PHE A 16 -19.47 -2.81 2.03
N TRP A 17 -18.65 -1.85 1.54
CA TRP A 17 -17.43 -1.45 2.23
C TRP A 17 -17.74 -0.78 3.58
N SER A 18 -16.81 -0.80 4.51
CA SER A 18 -17.04 -0.46 5.94
C SER A 18 -17.40 0.99 6.23
N ARG A 19 -17.19 1.93 5.31
CA ARG A 19 -17.29 3.41 5.49
C ARG A 19 -16.53 3.94 6.71
N ARG A 20 -15.48 3.24 7.12
CA ARG A 20 -14.66 3.55 8.30
C ARG A 20 -13.19 3.50 7.96
N ASN A 21 -12.38 4.05 8.85
CA ASN A 21 -10.94 3.84 8.86
C ASN A 21 -10.62 2.66 9.82
N PRO A 22 -9.88 1.63 9.40
CA PRO A 22 -9.25 1.47 8.09
C PRO A 22 -10.28 1.25 6.97
N ILE A 23 -9.92 1.71 5.75
CA ILE A 23 -10.72 1.46 4.56
C ILE A 23 -10.37 0.06 4.04
N ASP A 24 -11.31 -0.87 4.14
CA ASP A 24 -11.20 -2.16 3.50
C ASP A 24 -11.65 -2.03 2.04
N LEU A 25 -10.74 -2.32 1.11
CA LEU A 25 -10.99 -2.25 -0.33
C LEU A 25 -11.82 -3.43 -0.86
N VAL A 26 -12.17 -4.37 0.00
CA VAL A 26 -13.08 -5.51 -0.28
C VAL A 26 -12.65 -6.31 -1.52
N ALA A 27 -11.43 -6.85 -1.48
CA ALA A 27 -10.83 -7.61 -2.59
C ALA A 27 -10.93 -6.85 -3.94
N PRO A 28 -10.14 -5.79 -4.13
CA PRO A 28 -10.26 -4.93 -5.29
C PRO A 28 -10.06 -5.72 -6.58
N GLY A 29 -11.06 -5.69 -7.46
CA GLY A 29 -10.99 -6.37 -8.75
C GLY A 29 -10.13 -5.64 -9.78
N LYS A 30 -9.76 -4.38 -9.50
CA LYS A 30 -8.96 -3.52 -10.38
C LYS A 30 -8.00 -2.68 -9.56
N ILE A 31 -6.81 -2.46 -10.09
CA ILE A 31 -5.79 -1.57 -9.50
C ILE A 31 -6.32 -0.15 -9.30
N SER A 32 -7.16 0.33 -10.24
CA SER A 32 -7.76 1.66 -10.13
C SER A 32 -8.60 1.86 -8.86
N MET A 33 -9.21 0.82 -8.31
CA MET A 33 -9.96 0.95 -7.04
C MET A 33 -9.03 1.35 -5.89
N ILE A 34 -7.79 0.88 -5.89
CA ILE A 34 -6.76 1.22 -4.91
C ILE A 34 -6.30 2.66 -5.13
N THR A 35 -5.87 2.98 -6.35
CA THR A 35 -5.28 4.29 -6.69
C THR A 35 -6.30 5.41 -6.59
N ASP A 36 -7.55 5.20 -7.01
CA ASP A 36 -8.62 6.19 -6.92
C ASP A 36 -9.04 6.44 -5.46
N SER A 37 -9.02 5.40 -4.61
CA SER A 37 -9.25 5.55 -3.17
C SER A 37 -8.15 6.36 -2.49
N ILE A 38 -6.88 6.10 -2.83
CA ILE A 38 -5.73 6.90 -2.36
C ILE A 38 -5.89 8.36 -2.82
N GLU A 39 -6.23 8.57 -4.08
CA GLU A 39 -6.44 9.91 -4.64
C GLU A 39 -7.57 10.66 -3.92
N ALA A 40 -8.71 10.00 -3.67
CA ALA A 40 -9.82 10.58 -2.93
C ALA A 40 -9.41 11.02 -1.52
N LEU A 41 -8.64 10.19 -0.81
CA LEU A 41 -8.10 10.50 0.51
C LEU A 41 -7.13 11.67 0.48
N MET A 42 -6.20 11.67 -0.47
CA MET A 42 -5.14 12.69 -0.57
C MET A 42 -5.66 14.06 -0.97
N LYS A 43 -6.64 14.11 -1.88
CA LYS A 43 -7.23 15.38 -2.36
C LYS A 43 -8.26 15.97 -1.41
N HIS A 44 -9.08 15.15 -0.79
CA HIS A 44 -10.31 15.57 -0.12
C HIS A 44 -10.33 15.24 1.37
N GLY A 45 -9.44 14.36 1.82
CA GLY A 45 -9.32 13.99 3.21
C GLY A 45 -8.46 14.95 4.02
N ASN A 46 -8.74 15.05 5.30
CA ASN A 46 -7.90 15.70 6.30
C ASN A 46 -6.79 14.74 6.79
N MET A 47 -6.24 13.94 5.86
CA MET A 47 -5.21 12.95 6.16
C MET A 47 -3.83 13.57 6.00
N ASP A 48 -2.96 13.34 6.99
CA ASP A 48 -1.55 13.71 6.93
C ASP A 48 -0.70 12.63 6.29
N ALA A 49 -1.13 11.37 6.40
CA ALA A 49 -0.46 10.20 5.84
C ALA A 49 -1.45 9.06 5.57
N ILE A 50 -1.06 8.12 4.71
CA ILE A 50 -1.77 6.86 4.47
C ILE A 50 -0.83 5.71 4.82
N LEU A 51 -1.32 4.73 5.59
CA LEU A 51 -0.71 3.41 5.69
C LEU A 51 -1.37 2.53 4.62
N LEU A 52 -0.58 2.05 3.67
CA LEU A 52 -1.03 1.14 2.63
C LEU A 52 -0.65 -0.29 3.01
N LEU A 53 -1.65 -1.05 3.43
CA LEU A 53 -1.48 -2.42 3.92
C LEU A 53 -1.66 -3.44 2.81
N GLY A 54 -0.94 -4.58 2.91
CA GLY A 54 -1.16 -5.74 2.05
C GLY A 54 -0.37 -5.73 0.74
N LEU A 55 0.62 -4.86 0.58
CA LEU A 55 1.58 -4.95 -0.52
C LEU A 55 2.41 -6.22 -0.40
N GLY A 56 2.69 -6.87 -1.54
CA GLY A 56 3.39 -8.14 -1.59
C GLY A 56 2.47 -9.36 -1.56
N TYR A 57 1.19 -9.18 -1.19
CA TYR A 57 0.23 -10.28 -1.08
C TYR A 57 -0.02 -10.98 -2.43
N MET A 58 -0.16 -10.24 -3.53
CA MET A 58 -0.42 -10.81 -4.85
C MET A 58 0.78 -11.63 -5.33
N THR A 59 1.98 -11.13 -5.15
CA THR A 59 3.23 -11.81 -5.50
C THR A 59 3.43 -13.07 -4.65
N ALA A 60 3.22 -12.99 -3.34
CA ALA A 60 3.31 -14.16 -2.46
C ALA A 60 2.28 -15.23 -2.83
N ARG A 61 1.05 -14.84 -3.13
CA ARG A 61 -0.01 -15.75 -3.59
C ARG A 61 0.32 -16.39 -4.92
N ALA A 62 0.82 -15.62 -5.89
CA ALA A 62 1.21 -16.12 -7.20
C ALA A 62 2.29 -17.20 -7.09
N ARG A 63 3.29 -17.00 -6.23
CA ARG A 63 4.33 -18.01 -5.97
C ARG A 63 3.78 -19.28 -5.35
N ARG A 64 2.91 -19.17 -4.35
CA ARG A 64 2.27 -20.35 -3.76
C ARG A 64 1.47 -21.16 -4.78
N TRP A 65 0.90 -20.52 -5.79
CA TRP A 65 0.24 -21.25 -6.89
C TRP A 65 1.26 -22.01 -7.73
N LEU A 66 2.41 -21.42 -8.05
CA LEU A 66 3.47 -22.05 -8.83
C LEU A 66 4.15 -23.21 -8.07
N ASP A 67 4.20 -23.13 -6.74
CA ASP A 67 4.80 -24.15 -5.87
C ASP A 67 3.76 -25.18 -5.37
N SER A 68 2.50 -25.05 -5.80
CA SER A 68 1.42 -25.94 -5.38
C SER A 68 1.61 -27.36 -5.94
N PRO A 69 1.57 -28.41 -5.12
CA PRO A 69 1.62 -29.78 -5.59
C PRO A 69 0.31 -30.26 -6.24
N ILE A 70 -0.76 -29.49 -6.08
CA ILE A 70 -2.12 -29.86 -6.54
C ILE A 70 -2.45 -29.20 -7.88
N LEU A 71 -1.95 -27.97 -8.10
CA LEU A 71 -2.26 -27.18 -9.29
C LEU A 71 -1.18 -27.41 -10.37
N PRO A 72 -1.58 -27.80 -11.61
CA PRO A 72 -0.62 -27.93 -12.70
C PRO A 72 0.10 -26.59 -12.96
N ARG A 73 1.43 -26.61 -12.92
CA ARG A 73 2.26 -25.41 -13.09
C ARG A 73 1.96 -24.69 -14.40
N GLU A 74 1.79 -25.44 -15.48
CA GLU A 74 1.53 -24.89 -16.83
C GLU A 74 0.24 -24.08 -16.89
N VAL A 75 -0.76 -24.45 -16.05
CA VAL A 75 -2.05 -23.74 -15.96
C VAL A 75 -1.90 -22.48 -15.12
N MET A 76 -1.04 -22.51 -14.10
CA MET A 76 -0.92 -21.41 -13.12
C MET A 76 0.12 -20.36 -13.50
N GLU A 77 1.03 -20.65 -14.43
CA GLU A 77 2.14 -19.77 -14.78
C GLU A 77 1.69 -18.39 -15.29
N GLN A 78 0.78 -18.37 -16.27
CA GLN A 78 0.27 -17.10 -16.80
C GLN A 78 -0.57 -16.29 -15.78
N PRO A 79 -1.53 -16.89 -15.03
CA PRO A 79 -2.22 -16.18 -13.96
C PRO A 79 -1.29 -15.65 -12.87
N ALA A 80 -0.30 -16.43 -12.45
CA ALA A 80 0.68 -16.02 -11.46
C ALA A 80 1.52 -14.83 -11.94
N GLN A 81 2.01 -14.89 -13.20
CA GLN A 81 2.78 -13.79 -13.76
C GLN A 81 1.95 -12.50 -13.83
N ARG A 82 0.68 -12.58 -14.28
CA ARG A 82 -0.21 -11.40 -14.30
C ARG A 82 -0.42 -10.79 -12.92
N MET A 83 -0.46 -11.61 -11.85
CA MET A 83 -0.55 -11.09 -10.49
C MET A 83 0.71 -10.35 -10.05
N ILE A 84 1.89 -10.89 -10.40
CA ILE A 84 3.18 -10.26 -10.10
C ILE A 84 3.31 -8.93 -10.87
N ASP A 85 3.02 -8.94 -12.17
CA ASP A 85 3.09 -7.75 -13.01
C ASP A 85 2.10 -6.67 -12.53
N GLY A 86 0.87 -7.07 -12.17
CA GLY A 86 -0.14 -6.15 -11.63
C GLY A 86 0.27 -5.53 -10.29
N GLU A 87 0.99 -6.26 -9.43
CA GLU A 87 1.51 -5.69 -8.19
C GLU A 87 2.65 -4.70 -8.44
N MET A 88 3.53 -4.97 -9.39
CA MET A 88 4.57 -4.02 -9.79
C MET A 88 3.97 -2.75 -10.41
N GLU A 89 2.95 -2.87 -11.26
CA GLU A 89 2.20 -1.72 -11.79
C GLU A 89 1.57 -0.88 -10.68
N LEU A 90 0.96 -1.52 -9.67
CA LEU A 90 0.42 -0.84 -8.50
C LEU A 90 1.50 -0.05 -7.75
N LEU A 91 2.68 -0.64 -7.54
CA LEU A 91 3.80 0.03 -6.87
C LEU A 91 4.23 1.29 -7.61
N ASP A 92 4.38 1.21 -8.94
CA ASP A 92 4.72 2.36 -9.78
C ASP A 92 3.68 3.48 -9.69
N LEU A 93 2.39 3.12 -9.65
CA LEU A 93 1.30 4.09 -9.49
C LEU A 93 1.32 4.73 -8.09
N VAL A 94 1.58 3.95 -7.04
CA VAL A 94 1.71 4.46 -5.67
C VAL A 94 2.89 5.42 -5.56
N VAL A 95 4.05 5.09 -6.14
CA VAL A 95 5.22 5.98 -6.19
C VAL A 95 4.88 7.30 -6.87
N LYS A 96 4.18 7.26 -8.01
CA LYS A 96 3.70 8.47 -8.71
C LYS A 96 2.79 9.32 -7.83
N GLN A 97 1.88 8.69 -7.09
CA GLN A 97 0.97 9.40 -6.17
C GLN A 97 1.71 10.05 -4.99
N ILE A 98 2.68 9.36 -4.38
CA ILE A 98 3.54 9.93 -3.32
C ILE A 98 4.21 11.22 -3.81
N ARG A 99 4.80 11.17 -4.99
CA ARG A 99 5.49 12.31 -5.60
C ARG A 99 4.54 13.46 -5.95
N HIS A 100 3.35 13.12 -6.46
CA HIS A 100 2.34 14.11 -6.85
C HIS A 100 1.75 14.85 -5.65
N PHE A 101 1.30 14.13 -4.62
CA PHE A 101 0.62 14.73 -3.48
C PHE A 101 1.57 15.28 -2.42
N ARG A 102 2.84 14.88 -2.42
CA ARG A 102 3.84 15.26 -1.41
C ARG A 102 3.40 14.97 0.03
N LYS A 103 2.53 13.99 0.19
CA LYS A 103 2.08 13.43 1.47
C LYS A 103 2.57 11.98 1.57
N PRO A 104 3.02 11.53 2.74
CA PRO A 104 3.53 10.16 2.87
C PRO A 104 2.44 9.14 2.66
N ILE A 105 2.69 8.20 1.73
CA ILE A 105 2.03 6.91 1.67
C ILE A 105 3.08 5.91 2.14
N ILE A 106 2.76 5.18 3.19
CA ILE A 106 3.70 4.32 3.89
C ILE A 106 3.34 2.88 3.58
N PRO A 107 4.15 2.21 2.75
CA PRO A 107 3.92 0.81 2.41
C PRO A 107 4.15 -0.08 3.62
N VAL A 108 3.19 -0.97 3.88
CA VAL A 108 3.33 -2.06 4.83
C VAL A 108 3.17 -3.36 4.07
N ILE A 109 4.26 -4.13 4.02
CA ILE A 109 4.31 -5.45 3.39
C ILE A 109 3.97 -6.46 4.47
N ASP A 110 2.98 -7.32 4.21
CA ASP A 110 2.58 -8.35 5.16
C ASP A 110 3.78 -9.24 5.53
N LEU A 111 3.90 -9.61 6.82
CA LEU A 111 4.95 -10.48 7.34
C LEU A 111 5.12 -11.75 6.52
N VAL A 112 4.02 -12.36 6.05
CA VAL A 112 4.06 -13.56 5.21
C VAL A 112 4.71 -13.30 3.86
N ALA A 113 4.57 -12.10 3.33
CA ALA A 113 5.20 -11.69 2.08
C ALA A 113 6.63 -11.17 2.31
N PHE A 114 6.92 -10.62 3.49
CA PHE A 114 8.23 -10.03 3.80
C PHE A 114 9.35 -11.08 3.88
N ASP A 115 9.05 -12.27 4.40
CA ASP A 115 10.01 -13.39 4.52
C ASP A 115 10.18 -14.18 3.21
N GLU A 116 9.38 -13.89 2.18
CA GLU A 116 9.51 -14.57 0.88
C GLU A 116 10.57 -13.89 -0.01
N PRO A 117 11.35 -14.65 -0.80
CA PRO A 117 12.32 -14.09 -1.76
C PRO A 117 11.70 -13.08 -2.73
N ALA A 118 10.38 -13.18 -2.95
CA ALA A 118 9.61 -12.26 -3.78
C ALA A 118 9.45 -10.87 -3.19
N ALA A 119 9.29 -10.77 -1.87
CA ALA A 119 9.22 -9.49 -1.18
C ALA A 119 10.50 -8.67 -1.37
N GLY A 120 11.64 -9.34 -1.52
CA GLY A 120 12.90 -8.70 -1.83
C GLY A 120 12.89 -7.87 -3.12
N ASN A 121 12.08 -8.21 -4.12
CA ASN A 121 11.93 -7.40 -5.33
C ASN A 121 11.10 -6.15 -5.06
N ILE A 122 10.01 -6.29 -4.30
CA ILE A 122 9.13 -5.18 -3.91
C ILE A 122 9.87 -4.20 -3.02
N VAL A 123 10.57 -4.70 -2.00
CA VAL A 123 11.38 -3.87 -1.09
C VAL A 123 12.47 -3.14 -1.88
N ARG A 124 13.24 -3.83 -2.73
CA ARG A 124 14.27 -3.19 -3.55
C ARG A 124 13.71 -2.14 -4.50
N HIS A 125 12.54 -2.39 -5.08
CA HIS A 125 11.87 -1.41 -5.94
C HIS A 125 11.53 -0.14 -5.15
N LEU A 126 10.88 -0.27 -4.00
CA LEU A 126 10.53 0.86 -3.13
C LEU A 126 11.78 1.59 -2.61
N ASP A 127 12.82 0.85 -2.20
CA ASP A 127 14.09 1.42 -1.75
C ASP A 127 14.79 2.22 -2.87
N SER A 128 14.77 1.73 -4.12
CA SER A 128 15.32 2.46 -5.27
C SER A 128 14.60 3.77 -5.55
N GLU A 129 13.33 3.87 -5.16
CA GLU A 129 12.51 5.07 -5.22
C GLU A 129 12.61 5.95 -3.96
N GLY A 130 13.43 5.56 -2.98
CA GLY A 130 13.62 6.25 -1.71
C GLY A 130 12.42 6.10 -0.75
N ILE A 131 11.62 5.06 -0.92
CA ILE A 131 10.43 4.79 -0.12
C ILE A 131 10.70 3.62 0.81
N MET A 132 10.66 3.86 2.12
CA MET A 132 10.82 2.83 3.12
C MET A 132 9.54 2.02 3.28
N ALA A 133 9.65 0.69 3.16
CA ALA A 133 8.58 -0.25 3.48
C ALA A 133 8.75 -0.82 4.90
N PHE A 134 7.64 -1.16 5.53
CA PHE A 134 7.63 -1.75 6.87
C PHE A 134 7.00 -3.14 6.84
N SER A 135 7.45 -4.02 7.73
CA SER A 135 6.91 -5.38 7.86
C SER A 135 5.64 -5.45 8.72
N SER A 136 5.31 -4.38 9.46
CA SER A 136 4.07 -4.32 10.22
C SER A 136 3.56 -2.88 10.40
N PRO A 137 2.24 -2.70 10.61
CA PRO A 137 1.66 -1.39 10.90
C PRO A 137 2.26 -0.73 12.15
N GLU A 138 2.57 -1.53 13.19
CA GLU A 138 3.13 -1.03 14.45
C GLU A 138 4.52 -0.42 14.24
N GLN A 139 5.35 -1.06 13.42
CA GLN A 139 6.67 -0.53 13.07
C GLN A 139 6.54 0.78 12.29
N ALA A 140 5.63 0.83 11.32
CA ALA A 140 5.35 2.02 10.54
C ALA A 140 4.90 3.19 11.43
N ILE A 141 3.90 2.96 12.27
CA ILE A 141 3.37 3.97 13.21
C ILE A 141 4.46 4.43 14.17
N GLY A 142 5.23 3.50 14.73
CA GLY A 142 6.35 3.83 15.62
C GLY A 142 7.42 4.68 14.96
N ALA A 143 7.73 4.44 13.69
CA ALA A 143 8.68 5.24 12.92
C ALA A 143 8.15 6.66 12.65
N ILE A 144 6.87 6.77 12.27
CA ILE A 144 6.20 8.07 12.02
C ILE A 144 6.20 8.90 13.31
N ALA A 145 5.79 8.30 14.45
CA ALA A 145 5.73 9.00 15.72
C ALA A 145 7.11 9.56 16.14
N ARG A 146 8.18 8.76 15.98
CA ARG A 146 9.55 9.21 16.26
C ARG A 146 10.00 10.32 15.32
N ALA A 147 9.67 10.22 14.03
CA ALA A 147 9.99 11.27 13.06
C ALA A 147 9.26 12.58 13.40
N GLN A 148 7.98 12.52 13.73
CA GLN A 148 7.19 13.68 14.14
C GLN A 148 7.77 14.35 15.38
N ASP A 149 8.12 13.60 16.41
CA ASP A 149 8.73 14.10 17.64
C ASP A 149 10.08 14.79 17.36
N TYR A 150 10.93 14.16 16.53
CA TYR A 150 12.19 14.73 16.11
C TYR A 150 12.02 16.09 15.41
N PHE A 151 11.14 16.17 14.40
CA PHE A 151 10.92 17.40 13.66
C PHE A 151 10.26 18.50 14.50
N THR A 152 9.37 18.15 15.41
CA THR A 152 8.75 19.09 16.36
C THR A 152 9.82 19.70 17.26
N LYS A 153 10.69 18.89 17.86
CA LYS A 153 11.79 19.35 18.70
C LYS A 153 12.80 20.23 17.91
N ARG A 154 13.09 19.84 16.68
CA ARG A 154 13.99 20.60 15.81
C ARG A 154 13.43 21.98 15.47
N ARG A 155 12.13 22.08 15.13
CA ARG A 155 11.46 23.37 14.87
C ARG A 155 11.45 24.27 16.09
N ALA A 156 11.16 23.73 17.26
CA ALA A 156 11.19 24.49 18.53
C ALA A 156 12.58 25.04 18.88
N ARG A 157 13.66 24.38 18.45
CA ARG A 157 15.04 24.84 18.64
C ARG A 157 15.46 25.91 17.60
N ALA A 158 14.96 25.81 16.38
CA ALA A 158 15.29 26.73 15.30
C ALA A 158 14.54 28.08 15.41
N GLY A 159 13.47 28.14 16.19
CA GLY A 159 12.70 29.35 16.46
C GLY A 159 13.16 30.13 17.72
N ARG A 160 14.23 29.67 18.36
CA ARG A 160 14.93 30.36 19.45
C ARG A 160 16.23 30.99 18.95
#